data_1fc3755cc75ae903a63892ca73b720d7
#
_entry.id   1fc3755cc75ae903a63892ca73b720d7
#
_cell.length_a   1.000
_cell.length_b   1.000
_cell.length_c   1.000
_cell.angle_alpha   90.00
_cell.angle_beta   90.00
_cell.angle_gamma   90.00
#
_symmetry.space_group_name_H-M   'P 1'
#
loop_
_entity.id
_entity.type
_entity.pdbx_description
1 polymer ?
#
loop_
_entity_poly.entity_id
_entity_poly.type
_entity_poly.pdbx_seq_one_letter_code
_entity_poly.pdbx_strand_id
1 'polypeptide(L)'
;MPLFDFHVHPTLKCMFSEADAKTSPWVDIDVKKIHWLLRWCTEFSYILGSQANLHQLSSDGPDIICAAIFVPERGMTNNKLILKQAEGTLQTYLNPVRLKKINTESLKPYPDLVKEDLDVLLNAERFGITGKKVKILSKQTPYNPDDKSSVYIIFSVEGCHSLSSTLDKSRISKDEIIKNIDEIADKYPLVSVNVTHLEQYPFCNHAYGIQFITNEDFRPTGNRISDDGLAIIRHCYTRHIMIDIKHLSLASRRMLIEDVRNRPDFLPILQPLIRTHAGFTGLSYKDIPDYMIDFNKVRRKNYSYILWAKRKLYNTLNGLMTAFNPSSINLYDEDIMAIVRSGGMIGLNLDKRILGYTEPDGRPAAMD
;
A
#
# COMPACT_ATOMS: atom_id res chain seq x y z
N MET A 1 -0.01 -1.93 26.46
CA MET A 1 -0.87 -1.45 25.37
C MET A 1 -0.81 -2.47 24.26
N PRO A 2 -1.90 -2.77 23.55
CA PRO A 2 -1.82 -3.62 22.38
C PRO A 2 -0.97 -2.94 21.31
N LEU A 3 -0.13 -3.68 20.63
CA LEU A 3 0.58 -3.22 19.46
C LEU A 3 -0.30 -3.46 18.22
N PHE A 4 -0.56 -2.41 17.46
CA PHE A 4 -1.37 -2.47 16.25
C PHE A 4 -0.53 -2.12 15.03
N ASP A 5 -0.37 -3.07 14.12
CA ASP A 5 0.19 -2.80 12.80
C ASP A 5 -0.92 -2.43 11.84
N PHE A 6 -0.94 -1.17 11.44
CA PHE A 6 -2.03 -0.59 10.67
C PHE A 6 -1.97 -0.94 9.17
N HIS A 7 -0.88 -1.54 8.68
CA HIS A 7 -0.76 -1.90 7.28
C HIS A 7 0.28 -2.98 7.04
N VAL A 8 -0.16 -4.19 6.77
CA VAL A 8 0.72 -5.29 6.41
C VAL A 8 0.17 -6.11 5.25
N HIS A 9 1.07 -6.71 4.47
CA HIS A 9 0.75 -7.62 3.37
C HIS A 9 1.16 -9.06 3.72
N PRO A 10 0.43 -9.77 4.57
CA PRO A 10 0.87 -11.08 5.05
C PRO A 10 0.92 -12.13 3.95
N THR A 11 0.22 -11.92 2.83
CA THR A 11 0.19 -12.81 1.66
C THR A 11 1.14 -12.37 0.54
N LEU A 12 1.75 -11.18 0.62
CA LEU A 12 2.64 -10.67 -0.43
C LEU A 12 3.83 -11.60 -0.67
N LYS A 13 4.36 -12.21 0.38
CA LYS A 13 5.48 -13.18 0.26
C LYS A 13 5.14 -14.42 -0.56
N CYS A 14 3.88 -14.72 -0.75
CA CYS A 14 3.44 -15.75 -1.70
C CYS A 14 3.91 -15.44 -3.14
N MET A 15 4.15 -14.17 -3.46
CA MET A 15 4.76 -13.75 -4.73
C MET A 15 6.25 -14.11 -4.83
N PHE A 16 6.92 -14.27 -3.69
CA PHE A 16 8.36 -14.43 -3.55
C PHE A 16 8.76 -15.84 -3.07
N SER A 17 7.83 -16.78 -3.11
CA SER A 17 8.09 -18.20 -2.79
C SER A 17 8.47 -18.97 -4.05
N GLU A 18 9.14 -20.11 -3.85
CA GLU A 18 9.43 -21.06 -4.93
C GLU A 18 8.13 -21.48 -5.62
N ALA A 19 8.21 -21.73 -6.94
CA ALA A 19 7.04 -22.07 -7.75
C ALA A 19 6.26 -23.29 -7.24
N ASP A 20 6.97 -24.24 -6.63
CA ASP A 20 6.41 -25.50 -6.10
C ASP A 20 6.17 -25.43 -4.58
N ALA A 21 6.60 -24.38 -3.91
CA ALA A 21 6.35 -24.22 -2.49
C ALA A 21 4.86 -23.96 -2.28
N LYS A 22 4.24 -24.72 -1.40
CA LYS A 22 2.93 -24.39 -0.89
C LYS A 22 3.04 -23.03 -0.24
N THR A 23 2.46 -22.02 -0.88
CA THR A 23 2.50 -20.64 -0.41
C THR A 23 1.83 -20.57 0.95
N SER A 24 2.59 -20.18 1.95
CA SER A 24 2.11 -20.04 3.31
C SER A 24 2.42 -18.65 3.83
N PRO A 25 1.46 -17.97 4.43
CA PRO A 25 1.72 -16.69 5.11
C PRO A 25 2.61 -16.85 6.35
N TRP A 26 2.95 -18.07 6.75
CA TRP A 26 3.82 -18.39 7.89
C TRP A 26 5.29 -18.65 7.49
N VAL A 27 5.60 -18.67 6.19
CA VAL A 27 6.95 -19.05 5.74
C VAL A 27 7.90 -17.87 5.75
N ASP A 28 9.06 -18.07 6.33
CA ASP A 28 10.22 -17.20 6.18
C ASP A 28 10.95 -17.49 4.88
N ILE A 29 11.33 -16.44 4.17
CA ILE A 29 12.17 -16.56 2.99
C ILE A 29 13.62 -16.47 3.41
N ASP A 30 14.41 -17.52 3.12
CA ASP A 30 15.84 -17.52 3.45
C ASP A 30 16.62 -16.61 2.50
N VAL A 31 16.78 -15.35 2.91
CA VAL A 31 17.53 -14.33 2.15
C VAL A 31 19.02 -14.65 1.98
N LYS A 32 19.58 -15.61 2.77
CA LYS A 32 20.99 -16.01 2.63
C LYS A 32 21.24 -16.77 1.35
N LYS A 33 20.21 -17.43 0.80
CA LYS A 33 20.30 -18.15 -0.47
C LYS A 33 20.33 -17.24 -1.69
N ILE A 34 20.02 -15.94 -1.53
CA ILE A 34 20.07 -14.98 -2.64
C ILE A 34 21.51 -14.82 -3.10
N HIS A 35 21.73 -14.94 -4.41
CA HIS A 35 23.04 -14.77 -5.00
C HIS A 35 23.66 -13.43 -4.58
N TRP A 36 24.94 -13.44 -4.17
CA TRP A 36 25.61 -12.28 -3.59
C TRP A 36 25.54 -11.02 -4.47
N LEU A 37 25.58 -11.17 -5.81
CA LEU A 37 25.48 -10.08 -6.76
C LEU A 37 24.11 -9.38 -6.66
N LEU A 38 23.02 -10.14 -6.54
CA LEU A 38 21.68 -9.57 -6.38
C LEU A 38 21.54 -8.85 -5.03
N ARG A 39 22.15 -9.37 -3.96
CA ARG A 39 22.18 -8.69 -2.66
C ARG A 39 22.93 -7.37 -2.72
N TRP A 40 23.96 -7.30 -3.55
CA TRP A 40 24.80 -6.11 -3.68
C TRP A 40 24.18 -5.09 -4.64
N CYS A 41 23.58 -5.51 -5.74
CA CYS A 41 23.06 -4.63 -6.79
C CYS A 41 21.62 -4.16 -6.56
N THR A 42 20.86 -4.78 -5.65
CA THR A 42 19.42 -4.52 -5.50
C THR A 42 18.98 -4.48 -4.04
N GLU A 43 17.90 -3.77 -3.77
CA GLU A 43 17.21 -3.81 -2.48
C GLU A 43 16.33 -5.07 -2.32
N PHE A 44 16.44 -6.03 -3.22
CA PHE A 44 15.60 -7.23 -3.25
C PHE A 44 15.69 -8.06 -1.97
N SER A 45 16.88 -8.14 -1.36
CA SER A 45 17.08 -8.79 -0.07
C SER A 45 16.29 -8.14 1.07
N TYR A 46 16.12 -6.82 1.04
CA TYR A 46 15.33 -6.11 2.04
C TYR A 46 13.83 -6.41 1.87
N ILE A 47 13.34 -6.44 0.62
CA ILE A 47 11.95 -6.81 0.33
C ILE A 47 11.66 -8.23 0.82
N LEU A 48 12.53 -9.19 0.51
CA LEU A 48 12.39 -10.57 0.94
C LEU A 48 12.54 -10.74 2.46
N GLY A 49 13.41 -9.97 3.08
CA GLY A 49 13.63 -9.96 4.53
C GLY A 49 12.58 -9.17 5.31
N SER A 50 11.63 -8.50 4.62
CA SER A 50 10.60 -7.71 5.30
C SER A 50 9.77 -8.58 6.26
N GLN A 51 9.39 -8.00 7.40
CA GLN A 51 8.65 -8.67 8.46
C GLN A 51 7.13 -8.69 8.16
N ALA A 52 6.75 -9.18 7.00
CA ALA A 52 5.35 -9.18 6.58
C ALA A 52 4.65 -10.54 6.72
N ASN A 53 5.40 -11.64 6.95
CA ASN A 53 4.76 -12.95 7.15
C ASN A 53 4.24 -13.11 8.60
N LEU A 54 3.26 -13.98 8.76
CA LEU A 54 2.63 -14.20 10.06
C LEU A 54 3.57 -14.82 11.10
N HIS A 55 4.59 -15.57 10.68
CA HIS A 55 5.58 -16.11 11.60
C HIS A 55 6.39 -14.99 12.27
N GLN A 56 6.90 -14.06 11.51
CA GLN A 56 7.61 -12.89 12.01
C GLN A 56 6.71 -11.96 12.85
N LEU A 57 5.45 -11.79 12.43
CA LEU A 57 4.48 -11.01 13.18
C LEU A 57 4.04 -11.68 14.49
N SER A 58 4.20 -13.00 14.62
CA SER A 58 3.66 -13.75 15.74
C SER A 58 4.62 -13.92 16.92
N SER A 59 5.94 -13.80 16.75
CA SER A 59 6.91 -14.06 17.83
C SER A 59 6.85 -13.00 18.94
N ASP A 60 7.14 -11.74 18.61
CA ASP A 60 7.02 -10.58 19.50
C ASP A 60 6.35 -9.40 18.77
N GLY A 61 5.55 -9.74 17.77
CA GLY A 61 4.91 -8.81 16.87
C GLY A 61 3.59 -8.24 17.40
N PRO A 62 2.84 -7.55 16.54
CA PRO A 62 1.61 -6.89 16.89
C PRO A 62 0.54 -7.87 17.38
N ASP A 63 -0.33 -7.38 18.26
CA ASP A 63 -1.51 -8.11 18.73
C ASP A 63 -2.64 -8.06 17.66
N ILE A 64 -2.69 -6.94 16.93
CA ILE A 64 -3.70 -6.68 15.88
C ILE A 64 -2.98 -6.25 14.62
N ILE A 65 -3.38 -6.78 13.48
CA ILE A 65 -2.90 -6.36 12.16
C ILE A 65 -4.05 -5.96 11.25
N CYS A 66 -3.82 -4.93 10.44
CA CYS A 66 -4.66 -4.62 9.30
C CYS A 66 -4.05 -5.25 8.05
N ALA A 67 -4.62 -6.38 7.63
CA ALA A 67 -4.16 -7.11 6.45
C ALA A 67 -4.67 -6.40 5.18
N ALA A 68 -3.75 -5.87 4.41
CA ALA A 68 -4.07 -5.21 3.16
C ALA A 68 -4.33 -6.24 2.06
N ILE A 69 -5.53 -6.19 1.48
CA ILE A 69 -5.91 -6.91 0.27
C ILE A 69 -5.31 -6.14 -0.90
N PHE A 70 -4.42 -6.78 -1.63
CA PHE A 70 -3.61 -6.15 -2.65
C PHE A 70 -3.29 -7.10 -3.80
N VAL A 71 -3.41 -6.62 -5.01
CA VAL A 71 -2.91 -7.26 -6.22
C VAL A 71 -1.85 -6.36 -6.84
N PRO A 72 -0.61 -6.85 -7.05
CA PRO A 72 0.42 -6.06 -7.70
C PRO A 72 -0.03 -5.57 -9.08
N GLU A 73 0.27 -4.34 -9.39
CA GLU A 73 -0.05 -3.72 -10.66
C GLU A 73 0.66 -4.43 -11.82
N ARG A 74 -0.04 -4.54 -12.93
CA ARG A 74 0.49 -5.17 -14.13
C ARG A 74 1.76 -4.47 -14.62
N GLY A 75 1.83 -3.16 -14.54
CA GLY A 75 3.02 -2.40 -14.93
C GLY A 75 4.26 -2.71 -14.12
N MET A 76 4.11 -3.18 -12.86
CA MET A 76 5.25 -3.65 -12.04
C MET A 76 5.73 -5.02 -12.50
N THR A 77 4.82 -5.88 -12.95
CA THR A 77 5.07 -7.30 -13.21
C THR A 77 5.34 -7.63 -14.67
N ASN A 78 4.97 -6.75 -15.62
CA ASN A 78 5.12 -6.99 -17.07
C ASN A 78 6.52 -6.66 -17.63
N ASN A 79 7.47 -6.29 -16.78
CA ASN A 79 8.82 -6.02 -17.22
C ASN A 79 9.47 -7.30 -17.76
N LYS A 80 9.81 -7.31 -19.06
CA LYS A 80 10.39 -8.47 -19.77
C LYS A 80 11.65 -9.01 -19.10
N LEU A 81 12.45 -8.13 -18.50
CA LEU A 81 13.66 -8.54 -17.79
C LEU A 81 13.33 -9.29 -16.51
N ILE A 82 12.37 -8.77 -15.72
CA ILE A 82 11.91 -9.41 -14.48
C ILE A 82 11.28 -10.77 -14.80
N LEU A 83 10.40 -10.84 -15.81
CA LEU A 83 9.77 -12.10 -16.23
C LEU A 83 10.80 -13.14 -16.67
N LYS A 84 11.77 -12.74 -17.51
CA LYS A 84 12.85 -13.63 -17.95
C LYS A 84 13.72 -14.11 -16.78
N GLN A 85 13.98 -13.25 -15.80
CA GLN A 85 14.74 -13.63 -14.61
C GLN A 85 13.92 -14.50 -13.66
N ALA A 86 12.63 -14.28 -13.56
CA ALA A 86 11.73 -15.11 -12.76
C ALA A 86 11.64 -16.54 -13.31
N GLU A 87 11.69 -16.72 -14.63
CA GLU A 87 11.75 -18.05 -15.27
C GLU A 87 13.14 -18.69 -15.20
N GLY A 88 14.17 -17.94 -14.85
CA GLY A 88 15.57 -18.37 -14.76
C GLY A 88 16.14 -18.26 -13.36
N THR A 89 17.15 -17.42 -13.18
CA THR A 89 17.93 -17.32 -11.95
C THR A 89 17.13 -16.89 -10.72
N LEU A 90 15.99 -16.20 -10.89
CA LEU A 90 15.15 -15.73 -9.80
C LEU A 90 13.92 -16.62 -9.53
N GLN A 91 13.76 -17.75 -10.22
CA GLN A 91 12.61 -18.63 -10.02
C GLN A 91 12.46 -19.12 -8.57
N THR A 92 13.55 -19.22 -7.85
CA THR A 92 13.59 -19.57 -6.43
C THR A 92 13.00 -18.47 -5.51
N TYR A 93 12.93 -17.23 -6.00
CA TYR A 93 12.54 -16.06 -5.20
C TYR A 93 11.30 -15.35 -5.73
N LEU A 94 10.97 -15.55 -6.99
CA LEU A 94 9.78 -14.98 -7.63
C LEU A 94 8.93 -16.13 -8.15
N ASN A 95 7.69 -16.22 -7.69
CA ASN A 95 6.76 -17.24 -8.16
C ASN A 95 6.39 -16.97 -9.63
N PRO A 96 6.97 -17.71 -10.61
CA PRO A 96 6.75 -17.43 -12.02
C PRO A 96 5.32 -17.73 -12.45
N VAL A 97 4.65 -18.69 -11.80
CA VAL A 97 3.25 -19.02 -12.08
C VAL A 97 2.36 -17.84 -11.70
N ARG A 98 2.57 -17.26 -10.54
CA ARG A 98 1.78 -16.12 -10.07
C ARG A 98 2.05 -14.86 -10.89
N LEU A 99 3.32 -14.58 -11.22
CA LEU A 99 3.69 -13.48 -12.11
C LEU A 99 3.07 -13.65 -13.51
N LYS A 100 3.06 -14.87 -14.03
CA LYS A 100 2.44 -15.18 -15.33
C LYS A 100 0.93 -14.96 -15.27
N LYS A 101 0.26 -15.38 -14.19
CA LYS A 101 -1.18 -15.11 -14.00
C LYS A 101 -1.45 -13.61 -14.11
N ILE A 102 -0.72 -12.75 -13.38
CA ILE A 102 -0.92 -11.28 -13.39
C ILE A 102 -0.72 -10.68 -14.79
N ASN A 103 0.11 -11.30 -15.63
CA ASN A 103 0.41 -10.78 -16.96
C ASN A 103 -0.51 -11.35 -18.06
N THR A 104 -1.43 -12.27 -17.74
CA THR A 104 -2.41 -12.77 -18.71
C THR A 104 -3.61 -11.84 -18.80
N GLU A 105 -4.12 -11.62 -20.01
CA GLU A 105 -5.31 -10.79 -20.24
C GLU A 105 -6.58 -11.41 -19.64
N SER A 106 -6.58 -12.72 -19.43
CA SER A 106 -7.70 -13.44 -18.82
C SER A 106 -7.75 -13.35 -17.29
N LEU A 107 -6.71 -12.84 -16.65
CA LEU A 107 -6.71 -12.68 -15.20
C LEU A 107 -7.80 -11.71 -14.76
N LYS A 108 -8.56 -12.16 -13.77
CA LYS A 108 -9.54 -11.33 -13.05
C LYS A 108 -8.99 -11.09 -11.63
N PRO A 109 -8.44 -9.92 -11.33
CA PRO A 109 -7.76 -9.68 -10.04
C PRO A 109 -8.56 -10.12 -8.84
N TYR A 110 -9.83 -9.73 -8.76
CA TYR A 110 -10.66 -10.06 -7.60
C TYR A 110 -10.93 -11.56 -7.44
N PRO A 111 -11.51 -12.31 -8.42
CA PRO A 111 -11.76 -13.71 -8.20
C PRO A 111 -10.50 -14.59 -8.20
N ASP A 112 -9.49 -14.25 -9.02
CA ASP A 112 -8.37 -15.15 -9.29
C ASP A 112 -7.20 -14.99 -8.30
N LEU A 113 -7.02 -13.80 -7.71
CA LEU A 113 -5.92 -13.54 -6.78
C LEU A 113 -6.41 -13.13 -5.39
N VAL A 114 -7.31 -12.18 -5.28
CA VAL A 114 -7.78 -11.68 -3.97
C VAL A 114 -8.47 -12.79 -3.18
N LYS A 115 -9.34 -13.58 -3.83
CA LYS A 115 -10.00 -14.70 -3.14
C LYS A 115 -9.02 -15.81 -2.78
N GLU A 116 -8.03 -16.07 -3.62
CA GLU A 116 -6.94 -17.02 -3.33
C GLU A 116 -6.14 -16.54 -2.11
N ASP A 117 -5.76 -15.26 -2.05
CA ASP A 117 -5.01 -14.69 -0.94
C ASP A 117 -5.82 -14.68 0.37
N LEU A 118 -7.11 -14.35 0.30
CA LEU A 118 -8.00 -14.46 1.44
C LEU A 118 -8.11 -15.90 1.94
N ASP A 119 -8.27 -16.88 1.03
CA ASP A 119 -8.33 -18.29 1.41
C ASP A 119 -7.04 -18.75 2.09
N VAL A 120 -5.88 -18.39 1.54
CA VAL A 120 -4.57 -18.68 2.14
C VAL A 120 -4.44 -18.08 3.53
N LEU A 121 -4.86 -16.84 3.72
CA LEU A 121 -4.78 -16.17 5.01
C LEU A 121 -5.74 -16.76 6.05
N LEU A 122 -6.98 -17.03 5.64
CA LEU A 122 -8.01 -17.62 6.51
C LEU A 122 -7.72 -19.06 6.91
N ASN A 123 -7.00 -19.78 6.06
CA ASN A 123 -6.60 -21.16 6.32
C ASN A 123 -5.12 -21.26 6.73
N ALA A 124 -4.51 -20.17 7.20
CA ALA A 124 -3.10 -20.11 7.55
C ALA A 124 -2.65 -21.22 8.51
N GLU A 125 -3.52 -21.66 9.40
CA GLU A 125 -3.27 -22.77 10.35
C GLU A 125 -3.04 -24.11 9.65
N ARG A 126 -3.61 -24.33 8.46
CA ARG A 126 -3.40 -25.58 7.69
C ARG A 126 -1.99 -25.72 7.13
N PHE A 127 -1.29 -24.59 6.97
CA PHE A 127 0.08 -24.59 6.48
C PHE A 127 1.09 -24.76 7.59
N GLY A 128 0.60 -25.02 8.77
CA GLY A 128 1.21 -25.44 9.99
C GLY A 128 2.55 -24.83 10.30
N ILE A 129 2.62 -23.97 11.28
CA ILE A 129 3.84 -23.88 12.06
C ILE A 129 3.43 -23.20 13.35
N THR A 130 3.91 -23.74 14.41
CA THR A 130 3.98 -23.27 15.78
C THR A 130 4.06 -21.74 15.87
N GLY A 131 2.94 -21.08 15.81
CA GLY A 131 2.81 -19.66 15.92
C GLY A 131 1.51 -19.30 16.60
N LYS A 132 1.22 -18.03 16.70
CA LYS A 132 -0.09 -17.54 17.14
C LYS A 132 -1.18 -17.99 16.16
N LYS A 133 -2.37 -18.21 16.65
CA LYS A 133 -3.54 -18.46 15.83
C LYS A 133 -4.02 -17.18 15.18
N VAL A 134 -4.51 -17.29 13.95
CA VAL A 134 -5.18 -16.18 13.27
C VAL A 134 -6.62 -16.09 13.73
N LYS A 135 -7.04 -14.93 14.24
CA LYS A 135 -8.42 -14.63 14.61
C LYS A 135 -8.93 -13.42 13.86
N ILE A 136 -10.04 -13.57 13.16
CA ILE A 136 -10.74 -12.46 12.52
C ILE A 136 -11.49 -11.67 13.60
N LEU A 137 -11.19 -10.40 13.72
CA LEU A 137 -11.82 -9.50 14.67
C LEU A 137 -13.30 -9.31 14.28
N SER A 138 -14.21 -9.52 15.23
CA SER A 138 -15.65 -9.34 15.01
C SER A 138 -16.35 -9.11 16.34
N LYS A 139 -17.66 -8.83 16.32
CA LYS A 139 -18.46 -8.78 17.54
C LYS A 139 -18.47 -10.11 18.30
N GLN A 140 -18.39 -11.23 17.58
CA GLN A 140 -18.34 -12.58 18.14
C GLN A 140 -16.93 -12.97 18.60
N THR A 141 -15.92 -12.36 18.03
CA THR A 141 -14.51 -12.59 18.34
C THR A 141 -13.84 -11.24 18.64
N PRO A 142 -14.19 -10.61 19.79
CA PRO A 142 -13.59 -9.33 20.18
C PRO A 142 -12.13 -9.53 20.55
N TYR A 143 -11.38 -8.44 20.47
CA TYR A 143 -9.98 -8.44 20.92
C TYR A 143 -9.90 -8.77 22.41
N ASN A 144 -9.05 -9.75 22.74
CA ASN A 144 -8.71 -10.09 24.12
C ASN A 144 -7.24 -9.78 24.40
N PRO A 145 -6.92 -8.79 25.23
CA PRO A 145 -5.54 -8.41 25.53
C PRO A 145 -4.72 -9.49 26.26
N ASP A 146 -5.40 -10.44 26.91
CA ASP A 146 -4.78 -11.56 27.62
C ASP A 146 -4.44 -12.74 26.71
N ASP A 147 -4.99 -12.77 25.49
CA ASP A 147 -4.70 -13.82 24.52
C ASP A 147 -3.41 -13.54 23.75
N LYS A 148 -2.30 -13.99 24.30
CA LYS A 148 -0.99 -13.90 23.64
C LYS A 148 -0.73 -15.00 22.62
N SER A 149 -1.69 -15.92 22.47
CA SER A 149 -1.60 -17.04 21.52
C SER A 149 -2.21 -16.71 20.14
N SER A 150 -2.77 -15.53 19.97
CA SER A 150 -3.47 -15.14 18.73
C SER A 150 -2.93 -13.82 18.15
N VAL A 151 -3.03 -13.69 16.82
CA VAL A 151 -2.96 -12.43 16.08
C VAL A 151 -4.37 -12.12 15.56
N TYR A 152 -4.88 -10.97 15.92
CA TYR A 152 -6.19 -10.52 15.46
C TYR A 152 -6.06 -9.77 14.14
N ILE A 153 -6.96 -10.06 13.20
CA ILE A 153 -6.93 -9.49 11.84
C ILE A 153 -8.18 -8.69 11.55
N ILE A 154 -7.98 -7.49 11.02
CA ILE A 154 -8.95 -6.71 10.27
C ILE A 154 -8.42 -6.51 8.85
N PHE A 155 -9.26 -6.07 7.94
CA PHE A 155 -8.89 -5.97 6.52
C PHE A 155 -8.95 -4.53 6.01
N SER A 156 -8.10 -4.24 5.05
CA SER A 156 -8.17 -3.08 4.18
C SER A 156 -8.04 -3.51 2.72
N VAL A 157 -8.47 -2.67 1.79
CA VAL A 157 -8.19 -2.85 0.35
C VAL A 157 -7.22 -1.78 -0.08
N GLU A 158 -6.07 -2.18 -0.61
CA GLU A 158 -5.08 -1.26 -1.16
C GLU A 158 -5.18 -1.20 -2.68
N GLY A 159 -5.91 -0.19 -3.14
CA GLY A 159 -6.20 0.06 -4.54
C GLY A 159 -7.43 -0.70 -5.07
N CYS A 160 -8.43 0.05 -5.52
CA CYS A 160 -9.66 -0.52 -6.07
C CYS A 160 -9.45 -1.42 -7.30
N HIS A 161 -8.29 -1.31 -7.97
CA HIS A 161 -7.93 -2.24 -9.05
C HIS A 161 -7.93 -3.71 -8.59
N SER A 162 -7.60 -3.96 -7.33
CA SER A 162 -7.61 -5.30 -6.75
C SER A 162 -9.01 -5.93 -6.74
N LEU A 163 -10.05 -5.11 -6.84
CA LEU A 163 -11.45 -5.55 -6.81
C LEU A 163 -12.10 -5.64 -8.21
N SER A 164 -11.33 -5.43 -9.28
CA SER A 164 -11.83 -5.52 -10.64
C SER A 164 -11.77 -6.95 -11.19
N SER A 165 -12.69 -7.28 -12.09
CA SER A 165 -12.64 -8.51 -12.90
C SER A 165 -11.84 -8.35 -14.19
N THR A 166 -11.17 -7.22 -14.38
CA THR A 166 -10.37 -6.95 -15.58
C THR A 166 -9.12 -6.15 -15.24
N LEU A 167 -8.05 -6.39 -16.01
CA LEU A 167 -6.82 -5.58 -16.00
C LEU A 167 -6.87 -4.44 -17.01
N ASP A 168 -7.87 -4.39 -17.88
CA ASP A 168 -8.08 -3.31 -18.85
C ASP A 168 -8.69 -2.10 -18.14
N LYS A 169 -7.89 -1.07 -17.94
CA LYS A 169 -8.28 0.16 -17.23
C LYS A 169 -9.50 0.85 -17.81
N SER A 170 -9.73 0.74 -19.13
CA SER A 170 -10.88 1.34 -19.79
C SER A 170 -12.20 0.61 -19.53
N ARG A 171 -12.12 -0.61 -19.01
CA ARG A 171 -13.27 -1.48 -18.74
C ARG A 171 -13.56 -1.68 -17.26
N ILE A 172 -12.77 -1.08 -16.39
CA ILE A 172 -12.99 -1.17 -14.93
C ILE A 172 -14.27 -0.41 -14.58
N SER A 173 -15.19 -1.13 -13.95
CA SER A 173 -16.52 -0.59 -13.59
C SER A 173 -16.58 -0.24 -12.10
N LYS A 174 -17.06 0.97 -11.79
CA LYS A 174 -17.31 1.36 -10.39
C LYS A 174 -18.35 0.47 -9.71
N ASP A 175 -19.38 0.04 -10.46
CA ASP A 175 -20.46 -0.76 -9.90
C ASP A 175 -19.98 -2.16 -9.50
N GLU A 176 -19.04 -2.71 -10.28
CA GLU A 176 -18.35 -3.94 -9.93
C GLU A 176 -17.47 -3.76 -8.68
N ILE A 177 -16.70 -2.68 -8.60
CA ILE A 177 -15.88 -2.37 -7.44
C ILE A 177 -16.75 -2.25 -6.18
N ILE A 178 -17.85 -1.50 -6.24
CA ILE A 178 -18.79 -1.34 -5.14
C ILE A 178 -19.36 -2.69 -4.71
N LYS A 179 -19.83 -3.51 -5.67
CA LYS A 179 -20.32 -4.86 -5.39
C LYS A 179 -19.27 -5.72 -4.66
N ASN A 180 -18.03 -5.66 -5.10
CA ASN A 180 -16.95 -6.47 -4.53
C ASN A 180 -16.48 -5.92 -3.15
N ILE A 181 -16.59 -4.61 -2.90
CA ILE A 181 -16.46 -4.03 -1.56
C ILE A 181 -17.53 -4.61 -0.63
N ASP A 182 -18.79 -4.64 -1.07
CA ASP A 182 -19.89 -5.21 -0.29
C ASP A 182 -19.67 -6.69 0.00
N GLU A 183 -19.27 -7.48 -0.99
CA GLU A 183 -18.98 -8.91 -0.83
C GLU A 183 -17.93 -9.16 0.27
N ILE A 184 -16.90 -8.31 0.34
CA ILE A 184 -15.85 -8.44 1.37
C ILE A 184 -16.39 -7.93 2.71
N ALA A 185 -17.02 -6.76 2.75
CA ALA A 185 -17.47 -6.13 3.99
C ALA A 185 -18.59 -6.92 4.70
N ASP A 186 -19.38 -7.67 3.95
CA ASP A 186 -20.43 -8.53 4.53
C ASP A 186 -19.85 -9.79 5.19
N LYS A 187 -18.66 -10.21 4.80
CA LYS A 187 -18.01 -11.42 5.33
C LYS A 187 -16.90 -11.12 6.33
N TYR A 188 -16.23 -9.99 6.19
CA TYR A 188 -15.01 -9.67 6.93
C TYR A 188 -15.04 -8.23 7.45
N PRO A 189 -14.32 -7.92 8.53
CA PRO A 189 -14.20 -6.57 9.08
C PRO A 189 -13.32 -5.71 8.15
N LEU A 190 -13.88 -5.25 7.04
CA LEU A 190 -13.25 -4.31 6.12
C LEU A 190 -13.32 -2.91 6.72
N VAL A 191 -12.19 -2.37 7.14
CA VAL A 191 -12.14 -1.07 7.84
C VAL A 191 -11.81 0.11 6.93
N SER A 192 -11.09 -0.14 5.83
CA SER A 192 -10.70 0.93 4.94
C SER A 192 -10.43 0.48 3.50
N VAL A 193 -10.49 1.46 2.59
CA VAL A 193 -10.22 1.30 1.16
C VAL A 193 -9.34 2.45 0.67
N ASN A 194 -8.26 2.12 -0.08
CA ASN A 194 -7.56 3.06 -0.94
C ASN A 194 -8.21 3.03 -2.32
N VAL A 195 -8.65 4.18 -2.81
CA VAL A 195 -9.32 4.27 -4.13
C VAL A 195 -8.34 4.02 -5.27
N THR A 196 -7.07 4.35 -5.07
CA THR A 196 -5.97 4.14 -6.02
C THR A 196 -4.73 3.63 -5.31
N HIS A 197 -3.73 3.15 -6.06
CA HIS A 197 -2.45 2.73 -5.51
C HIS A 197 -1.28 3.39 -6.27
N LEU A 198 -0.55 2.69 -7.10
CA LEU A 198 0.68 3.20 -7.74
C LEU A 198 0.56 3.48 -9.23
N GLU A 199 -0.47 2.97 -9.89
CA GLU A 199 -0.74 3.19 -11.31
C GLU A 199 -1.90 4.14 -11.54
N GLN A 200 -1.98 4.67 -12.76
CA GLN A 200 -3.15 5.42 -13.23
C GLN A 200 -4.38 4.52 -13.26
N TYR A 201 -5.43 4.96 -12.58
CA TYR A 201 -6.75 4.33 -12.60
C TYR A 201 -7.85 5.35 -12.89
N PRO A 202 -9.00 4.91 -13.41
CA PRO A 202 -10.06 5.85 -13.82
C PRO A 202 -10.72 6.59 -12.65
N PHE A 203 -10.57 6.08 -11.43
CA PHE A 203 -11.28 6.61 -10.26
C PHE A 203 -10.57 7.76 -9.57
N CYS A 204 -9.25 7.72 -9.53
CA CYS A 204 -8.49 8.69 -8.76
C CYS A 204 -7.04 8.76 -9.23
N ASN A 205 -6.49 9.97 -9.23
CA ASN A 205 -5.08 10.18 -9.51
C ASN A 205 -4.22 9.79 -8.29
N HIS A 206 -3.19 8.99 -8.55
CA HIS A 206 -2.27 8.49 -7.52
C HIS A 206 -1.08 9.42 -7.29
N ALA A 207 -0.44 9.30 -6.14
CA ALA A 207 0.83 9.93 -5.85
C ALA A 207 1.98 9.17 -6.54
N TYR A 208 3.02 9.89 -6.93
CA TYR A 208 4.22 9.24 -7.46
C TYR A 208 5.01 8.59 -6.31
N GLY A 209 5.01 7.27 -6.28
CA GLY A 209 5.60 6.50 -5.18
C GLY A 209 6.86 5.72 -5.54
N ILE A 210 7.05 5.37 -6.82
CA ILE A 210 8.12 4.46 -7.24
C ILE A 210 9.05 5.15 -8.22
N GLN A 211 10.18 5.63 -7.73
CA GLN A 211 11.14 6.44 -8.51
C GLN A 211 11.92 5.64 -9.58
N PHE A 212 12.10 4.34 -9.38
CA PHE A 212 12.88 3.49 -10.27
C PHE A 212 12.05 2.85 -11.40
N ILE A 213 10.73 2.84 -11.27
CA ILE A 213 9.85 2.35 -12.32
C ILE A 213 9.56 3.51 -13.28
N THR A 214 10.00 3.34 -14.50
CA THR A 214 9.92 4.38 -15.53
C THR A 214 8.77 4.22 -16.51
N ASN A 215 7.81 3.34 -16.22
CA ASN A 215 6.61 3.15 -17.04
C ASN A 215 5.69 4.37 -16.93
N GLU A 216 5.10 4.79 -18.04
CA GLU A 216 4.14 5.91 -18.08
C GLU A 216 2.91 5.68 -17.18
N ASP A 217 2.50 4.42 -16.99
CA ASP A 217 1.36 4.06 -16.15
C ASP A 217 1.54 4.48 -14.67
N PHE A 218 2.79 4.55 -14.19
CA PHE A 218 3.11 4.99 -12.83
C PHE A 218 3.26 6.50 -12.69
N ARG A 219 3.02 7.23 -13.76
CA ARG A 219 3.13 8.68 -13.76
C ARG A 219 1.79 9.31 -13.43
N PRO A 220 1.71 10.15 -12.40
CA PRO A 220 0.49 10.88 -12.10
C PRO A 220 0.04 11.74 -13.29
N THR A 221 -1.25 11.76 -13.55
CA THR A 221 -1.85 12.49 -14.69
C THR A 221 -2.22 13.93 -14.35
N GLY A 222 -2.20 14.30 -13.07
CA GLY A 222 -2.70 15.59 -12.59
C GLY A 222 -4.22 15.67 -12.44
N ASN A 223 -4.96 14.67 -12.88
CA ASN A 223 -6.38 14.55 -12.59
C ASN A 223 -6.62 14.42 -11.10
N ARG A 224 -7.83 14.72 -10.66
CA ARG A 224 -8.25 14.57 -9.27
C ARG A 224 -9.01 13.26 -9.07
N ILE A 225 -9.99 13.27 -8.19
CA ILE A 225 -10.96 12.19 -8.03
C ILE A 225 -12.06 12.37 -9.10
N SER A 226 -12.36 11.31 -9.85
CA SER A 226 -13.44 11.31 -10.82
C SER A 226 -14.80 11.16 -10.13
N ASP A 227 -15.90 11.38 -10.87
CA ASP A 227 -17.26 11.18 -10.36
C ASP A 227 -17.48 9.72 -9.94
N ASP A 228 -16.94 8.76 -10.68
CA ASP A 228 -16.97 7.34 -10.31
C ASP A 228 -16.16 7.07 -9.02
N GLY A 229 -15.02 7.72 -8.86
CA GLY A 229 -14.25 7.68 -7.62
C GLY A 229 -14.99 8.27 -6.43
N LEU A 230 -15.70 9.39 -6.64
CA LEU A 230 -16.56 9.98 -5.61
C LEU A 230 -17.73 9.07 -5.24
N ALA A 231 -18.32 8.36 -6.21
CA ALA A 231 -19.37 7.37 -5.93
C ALA A 231 -18.85 6.20 -5.07
N ILE A 232 -17.65 5.69 -5.34
CA ILE A 232 -17.01 4.66 -4.51
C ILE A 232 -16.76 5.18 -3.11
N ILE A 233 -16.20 6.39 -2.95
CA ILE A 233 -15.96 7.01 -1.63
C ILE A 233 -17.25 7.17 -0.85
N ARG A 234 -18.31 7.68 -1.49
CA ARG A 234 -19.63 7.83 -0.87
C ARG A 234 -20.15 6.48 -0.39
N HIS A 235 -20.07 5.45 -1.23
CA HIS A 235 -20.51 4.11 -0.87
C HIS A 235 -19.75 3.58 0.37
N CYS A 236 -18.40 3.69 0.37
CA CYS A 236 -17.58 3.31 1.52
C CYS A 236 -18.04 4.02 2.80
N TYR A 237 -18.23 5.35 2.75
CA TYR A 237 -18.68 6.12 3.91
C TYR A 237 -20.07 5.68 4.42
N THR A 238 -21.00 5.40 3.51
CA THR A 238 -22.32 4.87 3.85
C THR A 238 -22.26 3.50 4.55
N ARG A 239 -21.26 2.71 4.19
CA ARG A 239 -20.97 1.40 4.80
C ARG A 239 -20.10 1.49 6.06
N HIS A 240 -19.79 2.71 6.55
CA HIS A 240 -18.86 2.96 7.65
C HIS A 240 -17.43 2.46 7.40
N ILE A 241 -17.03 2.40 6.13
CA ILE A 241 -15.67 2.06 5.70
C ILE A 241 -14.92 3.37 5.49
N MET A 242 -13.77 3.51 6.14
CA MET A 242 -12.92 4.69 6.03
C MET A 242 -12.19 4.73 4.68
N ILE A 243 -11.87 5.93 4.22
CA ILE A 243 -10.98 6.11 3.07
C ILE A 243 -9.56 6.35 3.59
N ASP A 244 -8.66 5.46 3.21
CA ASP A 244 -7.23 5.66 3.41
C ASP A 244 -6.71 6.60 2.31
N ILE A 245 -6.23 7.77 2.72
CA ILE A 245 -5.70 8.78 1.80
C ILE A 245 -4.27 8.50 1.33
N LYS A 246 -3.70 7.36 1.75
CA LYS A 246 -2.43 6.88 1.20
C LYS A 246 -2.58 6.63 -0.31
N HIS A 247 -1.54 6.89 -1.05
CA HIS A 247 -1.48 6.81 -2.51
C HIS A 247 -2.31 7.84 -3.28
N LEU A 248 -3.22 8.59 -2.67
CA LEU A 248 -3.86 9.71 -3.35
C LEU A 248 -2.80 10.76 -3.72
N SER A 249 -2.87 11.28 -4.94
CA SER A 249 -2.08 12.44 -5.32
C SER A 249 -2.38 13.63 -4.39
N LEU A 250 -1.48 14.58 -4.32
CA LEU A 250 -1.72 15.79 -3.52
C LEU A 250 -3.00 16.52 -3.97
N ALA A 251 -3.24 16.61 -5.27
CA ALA A 251 -4.44 17.24 -5.81
C ALA A 251 -5.71 16.46 -5.44
N SER A 252 -5.66 15.13 -5.43
CA SER A 252 -6.80 14.29 -5.01
C SER A 252 -7.07 14.40 -3.52
N ARG A 253 -6.03 14.43 -2.68
CA ARG A 253 -6.18 14.62 -1.22
C ARG A 253 -6.80 15.97 -0.90
N ARG A 254 -6.28 17.03 -1.50
CA ARG A 254 -6.81 18.38 -1.30
C ARG A 254 -8.27 18.47 -1.72
N MET A 255 -8.62 17.92 -2.88
CA MET A 255 -10.02 17.86 -3.32
C MET A 255 -10.90 17.12 -2.28
N LEU A 256 -10.44 15.97 -1.76
CA LEU A 256 -11.19 15.23 -0.75
C LEU A 256 -11.37 16.03 0.54
N ILE A 257 -10.29 16.63 1.05
CA ILE A 257 -10.25 17.34 2.34
C ILE A 257 -10.96 18.70 2.26
N GLU A 258 -10.63 19.50 1.25
CA GLU A 258 -11.04 20.89 1.15
C GLU A 258 -12.43 21.05 0.52
N ASP A 259 -12.79 20.19 -0.46
CA ASP A 259 -14.02 20.32 -1.24
C ASP A 259 -15.06 19.26 -0.85
N VAL A 260 -14.73 17.96 -1.04
CA VAL A 260 -15.71 16.85 -0.98
C VAL A 260 -16.29 16.69 0.41
N ARG A 261 -15.45 16.72 1.43
CA ARG A 261 -15.88 16.54 2.84
C ARG A 261 -16.75 17.69 3.36
N ASN A 262 -16.77 18.83 2.68
CA ASN A 262 -17.62 19.98 3.02
C ASN A 262 -18.93 20.01 2.22
N ARG A 263 -19.14 19.07 1.30
CA ARG A 263 -20.37 19.00 0.50
C ARG A 263 -21.56 18.52 1.32
N PRO A 264 -22.75 19.12 1.16
CA PRO A 264 -23.94 18.73 1.91
C PRO A 264 -24.32 17.25 1.81
N ASP A 265 -23.99 16.63 0.68
CA ASP A 265 -24.28 15.24 0.39
C ASP A 265 -23.27 14.24 1.02
N PHE A 266 -22.13 14.73 1.52
CA PHE A 266 -21.14 13.94 2.24
C PHE A 266 -21.18 14.15 3.74
N LEU A 267 -21.55 15.35 4.23
CA LEU A 267 -21.51 15.69 5.66
C LEU A 267 -22.20 14.64 6.57
N PRO A 268 -23.41 14.10 6.23
CA PRO A 268 -24.08 13.16 7.12
C PRO A 268 -23.42 11.79 7.22
N ILE A 269 -22.57 11.44 6.30
CA ILE A 269 -21.98 10.09 6.18
C ILE A 269 -20.47 10.08 6.43
N LEU A 270 -19.86 11.22 6.77
CA LEU A 270 -18.42 11.34 6.94
C LEU A 270 -17.86 10.28 7.91
N GLN A 271 -16.80 9.65 7.48
CA GLN A 271 -15.96 8.81 8.32
C GLN A 271 -14.64 9.52 8.65
N PRO A 272 -13.93 9.12 9.71
CA PRO A 272 -12.58 9.59 9.95
C PRO A 272 -11.68 9.41 8.72
N LEU A 273 -10.78 10.36 8.49
CA LEU A 273 -9.69 10.20 7.52
C LEU A 273 -8.59 9.38 8.17
N ILE A 274 -8.05 8.44 7.43
CA ILE A 274 -6.90 7.66 7.90
C ILE A 274 -5.77 7.67 6.88
N ARG A 275 -4.58 7.38 7.39
CA ARG A 275 -3.42 7.09 6.57
C ARG A 275 -2.66 5.94 7.18
N THR A 276 -2.74 4.78 6.55
CA THR A 276 -2.26 3.53 7.15
C THR A 276 -0.75 3.42 7.22
N HIS A 277 -0.02 4.02 6.28
CA HIS A 277 1.44 4.01 6.26
C HIS A 277 1.98 5.29 5.61
N ALA A 278 2.66 6.14 6.37
CA ALA A 278 3.10 7.45 5.92
C ALA A 278 4.46 7.84 6.45
N GLY A 279 5.16 8.67 5.67
CA GLY A 279 6.16 9.59 6.15
C GLY A 279 5.59 11.01 6.19
N PHE A 280 6.39 11.94 6.64
CA PHE A 280 6.05 13.35 6.75
C PHE A 280 6.95 14.17 5.83
N THR A 281 6.43 15.27 5.31
CA THR A 281 7.21 16.20 4.50
C THR A 281 7.88 17.28 5.36
N GLY A 282 7.30 17.59 6.51
CA GLY A 282 7.69 18.75 7.32
C GLY A 282 7.35 20.09 6.65
N LEU A 283 6.42 20.08 5.69
CA LEU A 283 6.03 21.25 4.91
C LEU A 283 4.53 21.52 5.01
N SER A 284 4.17 22.78 4.98
CA SER A 284 2.79 23.24 4.74
C SER A 284 2.45 23.19 3.25
N TYR A 285 1.18 23.17 2.92
CA TYR A 285 0.71 23.35 1.54
C TYR A 285 1.17 24.65 0.88
N LYS A 286 1.53 25.67 1.68
CA LYS A 286 2.10 26.93 1.20
C LYS A 286 3.52 26.76 0.65
N ASP A 287 4.23 25.77 1.16
CA ASP A 287 5.63 25.50 0.84
C ASP A 287 5.77 24.34 -0.15
N ILE A 288 4.67 23.90 -0.78
CA ILE A 288 4.69 22.85 -1.79
C ILE A 288 5.55 23.30 -2.95
N PRO A 289 6.59 22.54 -3.32
CA PRO A 289 7.39 22.86 -4.48
C PRO A 289 6.57 22.84 -5.78
N ASP A 290 6.77 23.80 -6.66
CA ASP A 290 6.04 23.95 -7.92
C ASP A 290 6.01 22.66 -8.77
N TYR A 291 7.10 21.89 -8.74
CA TYR A 291 7.19 20.62 -9.47
C TYR A 291 6.28 19.53 -8.91
N MET A 292 5.72 19.69 -7.70
CA MET A 292 4.78 18.76 -7.10
C MET A 292 3.32 19.06 -7.44
N ILE A 293 3.03 20.26 -7.92
CA ILE A 293 1.67 20.73 -8.17
C ILE A 293 1.19 20.31 -9.57
N ASP A 294 2.08 20.31 -10.55
CA ASP A 294 1.74 20.09 -11.96
C ASP A 294 2.55 18.93 -12.56
N PHE A 295 2.10 17.73 -12.29
CA PHE A 295 2.73 16.52 -12.80
C PHE A 295 2.67 16.39 -14.32
N ASN A 296 1.69 17.00 -14.99
CA ASN A 296 1.53 16.90 -16.43
C ASN A 296 2.59 17.66 -17.21
N LYS A 297 3.16 18.72 -16.63
CA LYS A 297 4.21 19.51 -17.26
C LYS A 297 5.58 18.88 -17.12
N VAL A 298 5.74 17.96 -16.18
CA VAL A 298 7.03 17.34 -15.90
C VAL A 298 7.22 16.12 -16.80
N ARG A 299 8.15 16.22 -17.73
CA ARG A 299 8.53 15.06 -18.57
C ARG A 299 9.14 13.97 -17.71
N ARG A 300 8.82 12.71 -17.98
CA ARG A 300 9.29 11.51 -17.28
C ARG A 300 10.80 11.56 -16.96
N LYS A 301 11.63 11.87 -17.95
CA LYS A 301 13.09 11.95 -17.80
C LYS A 301 13.53 12.97 -16.74
N ASN A 302 12.81 14.06 -16.59
CA ASN A 302 13.15 15.15 -15.70
C ASN A 302 12.51 14.98 -14.32
N TYR A 303 11.42 14.22 -14.23
CA TYR A 303 10.66 14.06 -12.98
C TYR A 303 11.48 13.39 -11.88
N SER A 304 12.09 12.25 -12.18
CA SER A 304 12.95 11.54 -11.22
C SER A 304 14.16 12.38 -10.80
N TYR A 305 14.75 13.10 -11.74
CA TYR A 305 15.87 14.01 -11.47
C TYR A 305 15.45 15.18 -10.58
N ILE A 306 14.33 15.81 -10.88
CA ILE A 306 13.79 16.93 -10.08
C ILE A 306 13.51 16.48 -8.66
N LEU A 307 12.84 15.35 -8.46
CA LEU A 307 12.57 14.80 -7.14
C LEU A 307 13.86 14.52 -6.36
N TRP A 308 14.84 13.91 -7.00
CA TRP A 308 16.11 13.59 -6.36
C TRP A 308 16.94 14.84 -6.02
N ALA A 309 17.07 15.76 -6.94
CA ALA A 309 17.83 16.99 -6.75
C ALA A 309 17.18 17.90 -5.68
N LYS A 310 15.86 18.06 -5.74
CA LYS A 310 15.12 18.89 -4.77
C LYS A 310 15.09 18.26 -3.40
N ARG A 311 14.99 16.93 -3.29
CA ARG A 311 15.13 16.22 -2.01
C ARG A 311 16.42 16.58 -1.28
N LYS A 312 17.54 16.67 -1.98
CA LYS A 312 18.81 17.12 -1.38
C LYS A 312 18.76 18.57 -0.87
N LEU A 313 18.01 19.44 -1.52
CA LEU A 313 17.85 20.83 -1.08
C LEU A 313 17.03 20.97 0.21
N TYR A 314 16.08 20.07 0.44
CA TYR A 314 15.25 20.07 1.64
C TYR A 314 15.94 19.42 2.85
N ASN A 315 17.09 18.78 2.68
CA ASN A 315 17.87 18.21 3.78
C ASN A 315 18.33 19.24 4.82
N THR A 316 18.21 20.53 4.54
CA THR A 316 18.65 21.63 5.42
C THR A 316 17.50 22.50 5.90
N LEU A 317 16.24 22.07 5.73
CA LEU A 317 15.10 22.85 6.16
C LEU A 317 15.14 23.03 7.69
N ASN A 318 15.06 24.29 8.14
CA ASN A 318 15.07 24.69 9.55
C ASN A 318 16.38 24.41 10.32
N GLY A 319 17.51 24.25 9.64
CA GLY A 319 18.79 24.00 10.31
C GLY A 319 18.91 22.59 10.90
N LEU A 320 17.92 21.75 10.71
CA LEU A 320 17.99 20.33 11.01
C LEU A 320 18.48 19.62 9.75
N MET A 321 19.48 18.77 9.89
CA MET A 321 19.98 17.91 8.80
C MET A 321 19.01 16.77 8.47
N THR A 322 17.73 17.01 8.56
CA THR A 322 16.65 16.05 8.34
C THR A 322 16.16 16.15 6.91
N ALA A 323 16.42 15.12 6.13
CA ALA A 323 15.94 15.00 4.77
C ALA A 323 14.54 14.39 4.77
N PHE A 324 13.54 15.13 5.16
CA PHE A 324 12.17 14.70 4.90
C PHE A 324 11.95 14.57 3.39
N ASN A 325 11.29 13.50 2.98
CA ASN A 325 10.96 13.30 1.59
C ASN A 325 9.75 14.17 1.21
N PRO A 326 9.92 15.24 0.42
CA PRO A 326 8.83 16.14 0.03
C PRO A 326 7.89 15.54 -1.02
N SER A 327 8.00 14.25 -1.31
CA SER A 327 7.16 13.56 -2.28
C SER A 327 5.68 13.68 -1.91
N SER A 328 4.81 13.79 -2.91
CA SER A 328 3.36 13.82 -2.74
C SER A 328 2.79 12.56 -2.05
N ILE A 329 3.58 11.50 -1.97
CA ILE A 329 3.21 10.28 -1.24
C ILE A 329 3.27 10.47 0.29
N ASN A 330 3.92 11.52 0.79
CA ASN A 330 4.03 11.83 2.21
C ASN A 330 3.01 12.87 2.65
N LEU A 331 2.82 13.02 3.96
CA LEU A 331 1.87 13.94 4.57
C LEU A 331 2.47 15.33 4.71
N TYR A 332 1.68 16.31 4.35
CA TYR A 332 1.87 17.73 4.67
C TYR A 332 1.14 18.08 5.97
N ASP A 333 1.46 19.22 6.56
CA ASP A 333 0.92 19.63 7.85
C ASP A 333 -0.62 19.70 7.83
N GLU A 334 -1.21 20.18 6.74
CA GLU A 334 -2.66 20.26 6.59
C GLU A 334 -3.31 18.87 6.45
N ASP A 335 -2.65 17.91 5.82
CA ASP A 335 -3.10 16.50 5.78
C ASP A 335 -3.19 15.96 7.22
N ILE A 336 -2.13 16.17 8.02
CA ILE A 336 -2.05 15.71 9.42
C ILE A 336 -3.18 16.32 10.23
N MET A 337 -3.36 17.65 10.13
CA MET A 337 -4.42 18.35 10.83
C MET A 337 -5.81 17.89 10.43
N ALA A 338 -6.03 17.60 9.15
CA ALA A 338 -7.32 17.08 8.67
C ALA A 338 -7.61 15.67 9.23
N ILE A 339 -6.61 14.78 9.27
CA ILE A 339 -6.76 13.45 9.87
C ILE A 339 -7.10 13.57 11.36
N VAL A 340 -6.31 14.35 12.12
CA VAL A 340 -6.53 14.54 13.57
C VAL A 340 -7.90 15.15 13.86
N ARG A 341 -8.29 16.20 13.15
CA ARG A 341 -9.60 16.87 13.33
C ARG A 341 -10.78 15.94 12.99
N SER A 342 -10.58 14.99 12.09
CA SER A 342 -11.61 14.01 11.74
C SER A 342 -11.73 12.87 12.76
N GLY A 343 -10.90 12.82 13.79
CA GLY A 343 -10.80 11.69 14.73
C GLY A 343 -10.11 10.47 14.11
N GLY A 344 -9.30 10.67 13.08
CA GLY A 344 -8.63 9.60 12.36
C GLY A 344 -7.28 9.18 12.96
N MET A 345 -6.56 8.35 12.21
CA MET A 345 -5.31 7.73 12.66
C MET A 345 -4.25 7.78 11.56
N ILE A 346 -2.99 7.89 11.97
CA ILE A 346 -1.82 7.85 11.08
C ILE A 346 -0.92 6.69 11.51
N GLY A 347 -0.69 5.75 10.57
CA GLY A 347 0.36 4.74 10.69
C GLY A 347 1.68 5.25 10.15
N LEU A 348 2.76 5.01 10.86
CA LEU A 348 4.10 5.37 10.43
C LEU A 348 4.67 4.30 9.50
N ASN A 349 5.26 4.74 8.40
CA ASN A 349 6.02 3.85 7.52
C ASN A 349 7.51 3.98 7.84
N LEU A 350 8.13 2.88 8.20
CA LEU A 350 9.55 2.83 8.57
C LEU A 350 10.48 2.64 7.35
N ASP A 351 9.94 2.58 6.13
CA ASP A 351 10.75 2.46 4.92
C ASP A 351 11.56 3.75 4.69
N LYS A 352 12.89 3.62 4.65
CA LYS A 352 13.82 4.73 4.41
C LYS A 352 13.52 5.53 3.13
N ARG A 353 12.92 4.90 2.12
CA ARG A 353 12.53 5.55 0.86
C ARG A 353 11.35 6.51 1.05
N ILE A 354 10.48 6.19 1.99
CA ILE A 354 9.31 6.99 2.35
C ILE A 354 9.73 8.09 3.34
N LEU A 355 10.44 7.72 4.40
CA LEU A 355 10.92 8.66 5.41
C LEU A 355 11.93 9.66 4.82
N GLY A 356 12.80 9.18 3.94
CA GLY A 356 13.78 10.02 3.28
C GLY A 356 14.91 10.54 4.17
N TYR A 357 14.97 10.09 5.41
CA TYR A 357 15.98 10.51 6.38
C TYR A 357 17.24 9.67 6.26
N THR A 358 18.39 10.34 6.27
CA THR A 358 19.71 9.71 6.37
C THR A 358 20.51 10.45 7.42
N GLU A 359 21.20 9.70 8.29
CA GLU A 359 22.19 10.25 9.19
C GLU A 359 23.32 10.96 8.41
N PRO A 360 24.04 11.89 9.05
CA PRO A 360 25.17 12.58 8.41
C PRO A 360 26.23 11.65 7.83
N ASP A 361 26.38 10.45 8.38
CA ASP A 361 27.30 9.42 7.91
C ASP A 361 26.73 8.53 6.80
N GLY A 362 25.54 8.87 6.28
CA GLY A 362 24.87 8.14 5.21
C GLY A 362 24.07 6.92 5.63
N ARG A 363 24.03 6.59 6.94
CA ARG A 363 23.18 5.53 7.47
C ARG A 363 21.71 5.94 7.46
N PRO A 364 20.76 5.02 7.23
CA PRO A 364 19.36 5.29 7.51
C PRO A 364 19.21 5.67 8.99
N ALA A 365 18.49 6.73 9.30
CA ALA A 365 18.19 7.04 10.68
C ALA A 365 17.42 5.88 11.30
N ALA A 366 17.89 5.41 12.43
CA ALA A 366 17.06 4.65 13.33
C ALA A 366 15.99 5.61 13.86
N MET A 367 14.75 5.19 13.93
CA MET A 367 13.77 5.91 14.72
C MET A 367 14.05 5.53 16.18
N ASP A 368 14.62 6.45 16.92
CA ASP A 368 14.72 6.36 18.37
C ASP A 368 13.34 6.52 19.01
#